data_e9d4e0e50b83c6befe11188bc890498a
#
_entry.id   e9d4e0e50b83c6befe11188bc890498a
#
_cell.length_a   1.000
_cell.length_b   1.000
_cell.length_c   1.000
_cell.angle_alpha   90.00
_cell.angle_beta   90.00
_cell.angle_gamma   90.00
#
_symmetry.space_group_name_H-M   'P 1'
#
loop_
_entity.id
_entity.type
_entity.pdbx_description
1 polymer ?
#
loop_
_entity_poly.entity_id
_entity_poly.type
_entity_poly.pdbx_seq_one_letter_code
_entity_poly.pdbx_strand_id
1 'polypeptide(L)'
;MPDLLKKYWLKFTNKRKYLALKNKLNKDKELKHFKEHLEKDLNEIQFKIKNKKELNFLHSGTSGDLVNSLPVIKELSKTHKCRLYVGVDKPLEKFRPNNYSPYLLPTHTYKMLMPLLKSQNYLSEVERFNGQSIDINFDIFRNFPVSLQFDNLRYYFHVAGIQADVLSPYINVNEHEKIKNKIVIHRTFRYRNHLINYKFLQKFNDLVFIGVMKEYEDLKKDINNLQFHDCKDHLEMAMIIKSSRFFIGNSSVGHSIAEGLKVPRILEASPDFPAAYPHGDDAYDFYFQNHFEKQCAYLENKYKKN
;
A
#
# COMPACT_ATOMS: atom_id res chain seq x y z
N MET A 1 -32.41 26.45 -19.25
CA MET A 1 -31.03 26.94 -19.15
C MET A 1 -30.16 25.72 -18.96
N PRO A 2 -29.15 25.46 -19.78
CA PRO A 2 -28.26 24.33 -19.56
C PRO A 2 -27.68 24.39 -18.15
N ASP A 3 -27.59 23.24 -17.46
CA ASP A 3 -27.17 23.16 -16.05
C ASP A 3 -25.81 23.83 -15.76
N LEU A 4 -24.93 23.88 -16.75
CA LEU A 4 -23.67 24.60 -16.67
C LEU A 4 -23.84 26.11 -16.50
N LEU A 5 -24.68 26.77 -17.31
CA LEU A 5 -24.94 28.20 -17.21
C LEU A 5 -25.63 28.56 -15.88
N LYS A 6 -26.59 27.73 -15.46
CA LYS A 6 -27.23 27.85 -14.15
C LYS A 6 -26.23 27.71 -13.00
N LYS A 7 -25.26 26.79 -13.11
CA LYS A 7 -24.21 26.61 -12.12
C LYS A 7 -23.33 27.85 -11.99
N TYR A 8 -22.88 28.44 -13.10
CA TYR A 8 -22.09 29.69 -13.07
C TYR A 8 -22.87 30.86 -12.48
N TRP A 9 -24.13 31.07 -12.90
CA TRP A 9 -24.97 32.13 -12.34
C TRP A 9 -25.17 31.98 -10.82
N LEU A 10 -25.48 30.77 -10.34
CA LEU A 10 -25.67 30.48 -8.93
C LEU A 10 -24.39 30.67 -8.11
N LYS A 11 -23.21 30.46 -8.69
CA LYS A 11 -21.91 30.65 -8.00
C LYS A 11 -21.76 32.08 -7.46
N PHE A 12 -22.27 33.05 -8.17
CA PHE A 12 -22.18 34.48 -7.82
C PHE A 12 -23.41 35.01 -7.09
N THR A 13 -24.58 34.42 -7.31
CA THR A 13 -25.84 34.93 -6.77
C THR A 13 -26.36 34.18 -5.55
N ASN A 14 -26.09 32.86 -5.42
CA ASN A 14 -26.60 32.07 -4.33
C ASN A 14 -25.70 30.85 -4.04
N LYS A 15 -24.73 31.02 -3.12
CA LYS A 15 -23.77 30.00 -2.74
C LYS A 15 -24.42 28.67 -2.29
N ARG A 16 -25.53 28.72 -1.53
CA ARG A 16 -26.24 27.53 -1.04
C ARG A 16 -26.85 26.72 -2.20
N LYS A 17 -27.57 27.39 -3.11
CA LYS A 17 -28.14 26.76 -4.30
C LYS A 17 -27.06 26.25 -5.26
N TYR A 18 -25.92 26.98 -5.38
CA TYR A 18 -24.77 26.55 -6.15
C TYR A 18 -24.19 25.22 -5.61
N LEU A 19 -23.97 25.12 -4.29
CA LEU A 19 -23.43 23.91 -3.68
C LEU A 19 -24.38 22.73 -3.83
N ALA A 20 -25.69 22.94 -3.66
CA ALA A 20 -26.70 21.90 -3.86
C ALA A 20 -26.69 21.36 -5.30
N LEU A 21 -26.71 22.29 -6.31
CA LEU A 21 -26.61 21.90 -7.71
C LEU A 21 -25.31 21.21 -8.06
N LYS A 22 -24.17 21.73 -7.56
CA LYS A 22 -22.85 21.10 -7.75
C LYS A 22 -22.83 19.68 -7.22
N ASN A 23 -23.35 19.45 -6.00
CA ASN A 23 -23.42 18.12 -5.41
C ASN A 23 -24.30 17.18 -6.21
N LYS A 24 -25.46 17.65 -6.69
CA LYS A 24 -26.34 16.85 -7.57
C LYS A 24 -25.61 16.42 -8.84
N LEU A 25 -25.00 17.38 -9.57
CA LEU A 25 -24.27 17.10 -10.81
C LEU A 25 -23.08 16.15 -10.60
N ASN A 26 -22.37 16.25 -9.46
CA ASN A 26 -21.30 15.31 -9.13
C ASN A 26 -21.84 13.90 -8.92
N LYS A 27 -22.94 13.74 -8.15
CA LYS A 27 -23.59 12.43 -7.93
C LYS A 27 -24.07 11.80 -9.24
N ASP A 28 -24.71 12.59 -10.10
CA ASP A 28 -25.18 12.12 -11.42
C ASP A 28 -23.99 11.66 -12.29
N LYS A 29 -22.87 12.40 -12.25
CA LYS A 29 -21.65 12.04 -12.96
C LYS A 29 -21.02 10.76 -12.41
N GLU A 30 -20.95 10.62 -11.09
CA GLU A 30 -20.42 9.41 -10.42
C GLU A 30 -21.28 8.17 -10.74
N LEU A 31 -22.60 8.31 -10.69
CA LEU A 31 -23.54 7.23 -11.03
C LEU A 31 -23.40 6.81 -12.50
N LYS A 32 -23.29 7.78 -13.40
CA LYS A 32 -23.07 7.52 -14.82
C LYS A 32 -21.76 6.76 -15.04
N HIS A 33 -20.67 7.27 -14.43
CA HIS A 33 -19.34 6.65 -14.51
C HIS A 33 -19.35 5.20 -13.98
N PHE A 34 -20.01 4.97 -12.83
CA PHE A 34 -20.17 3.63 -12.27
C PHE A 34 -20.84 2.68 -13.25
N LYS A 35 -22.00 3.08 -13.81
CA LYS A 35 -22.75 2.23 -14.76
C LYS A 35 -22.01 1.95 -16.05
N GLU A 36 -21.25 2.93 -16.55
CA GLU A 36 -20.55 2.81 -17.83
C GLU A 36 -19.23 2.05 -17.72
N HIS A 37 -18.54 2.10 -16.56
CA HIS A 37 -17.15 1.63 -16.44
C HIS A 37 -16.89 0.60 -15.36
N LEU A 38 -17.83 0.34 -14.45
CA LEU A 38 -17.58 -0.52 -13.28
C LEU A 38 -18.63 -1.60 -13.06
N GLU A 39 -19.91 -1.27 -13.18
CA GLU A 39 -21.00 -2.16 -12.75
C GLU A 39 -20.95 -3.53 -13.41
N LYS A 40 -20.70 -3.56 -14.72
CA LYS A 40 -20.61 -4.83 -15.49
C LYS A 40 -19.44 -5.67 -15.01
N ASP A 41 -18.25 -5.07 -14.88
CA ASP A 41 -17.03 -5.79 -14.53
C ASP A 41 -17.11 -6.33 -13.08
N LEU A 42 -17.65 -5.53 -12.15
CA LEU A 42 -17.84 -5.96 -10.76
C LEU A 42 -18.84 -7.11 -10.64
N ASN A 43 -19.95 -7.05 -11.39
CA ASN A 43 -20.93 -8.14 -11.42
C ASN A 43 -20.34 -9.43 -12.04
N GLU A 44 -19.53 -9.30 -13.08
CA GLU A 44 -18.83 -10.44 -13.69
C GLU A 44 -17.83 -11.07 -12.72
N ILE A 45 -17.08 -10.27 -11.98
CA ILE A 45 -16.16 -10.74 -10.93
C ILE A 45 -16.93 -11.55 -9.87
N GLN A 46 -18.06 -11.00 -9.35
CA GLN A 46 -18.90 -11.72 -8.38
C GLN A 46 -19.41 -13.06 -8.94
N PHE A 47 -19.85 -13.07 -10.19
CA PHE A 47 -20.29 -14.30 -10.85
C PHE A 47 -19.17 -15.32 -10.93
N LYS A 48 -17.93 -14.91 -11.30
CA LYS A 48 -16.77 -15.80 -11.39
C LYS A 48 -16.38 -16.37 -10.02
N ILE A 49 -16.34 -15.52 -8.98
CA ILE A 49 -16.06 -15.96 -7.60
C ILE A 49 -17.07 -17.02 -7.16
N LYS A 50 -18.35 -16.84 -7.46
CA LYS A 50 -19.40 -17.80 -7.05
C LYS A 50 -19.32 -19.14 -7.79
N ASN A 51 -18.90 -19.15 -9.07
CA ASN A 51 -19.08 -20.30 -9.96
C ASN A 51 -17.79 -21.03 -10.35
N LYS A 52 -16.62 -20.48 -10.06
CA LYS A 52 -15.32 -21.09 -10.38
C LYS A 52 -14.68 -21.69 -9.13
N LYS A 53 -13.82 -22.68 -9.30
CA LYS A 53 -12.96 -23.26 -8.25
C LYS A 53 -11.51 -22.74 -8.31
N GLU A 54 -11.11 -22.20 -9.45
CA GLU A 54 -9.81 -21.61 -9.69
C GLU A 54 -10.02 -20.16 -10.12
N LEU A 55 -9.23 -19.23 -9.56
CA LEU A 55 -9.30 -17.81 -9.85
C LEU A 55 -7.95 -17.27 -10.28
N ASN A 56 -7.94 -16.61 -11.42
CA ASN A 56 -6.79 -15.94 -12.00
C ASN A 56 -6.90 -14.45 -11.76
N PHE A 57 -5.98 -13.90 -10.97
CA PHE A 57 -5.90 -12.49 -10.63
C PHE A 57 -4.91 -11.77 -11.54
N LEU A 58 -5.20 -10.54 -11.93
CA LEU A 58 -4.27 -9.62 -12.56
C LEU A 58 -4.06 -8.38 -11.69
N HIS A 59 -2.81 -7.99 -11.52
CA HIS A 59 -2.45 -6.71 -10.91
C HIS A 59 -1.24 -6.07 -11.59
N SER A 60 -1.36 -4.82 -12.04
CA SER A 60 -0.30 -4.06 -12.70
C SER A 60 0.11 -2.81 -11.90
N GLY A 61 -0.05 -2.85 -10.57
CA GLY A 61 0.29 -1.75 -9.69
C GLY A 61 1.75 -1.71 -9.28
N THR A 62 2.08 -0.80 -8.37
CA THR A 62 3.39 -0.75 -7.72
C THR A 62 3.58 -1.97 -6.80
N SER A 63 4.82 -2.19 -6.30
CA SER A 63 5.07 -3.27 -5.34
C SER A 63 4.17 -3.19 -4.11
N GLY A 64 3.93 -1.97 -3.58
CA GLY A 64 3.03 -1.76 -2.46
C GLY A 64 1.57 -2.13 -2.80
N ASP A 65 1.09 -1.77 -4.00
CA ASP A 65 -0.25 -2.12 -4.45
C ASP A 65 -0.44 -3.64 -4.53
N LEU A 66 0.55 -4.36 -5.09
CA LEU A 66 0.53 -5.83 -5.16
C LEU A 66 0.47 -6.46 -3.76
N VAL A 67 1.30 -6.00 -2.84
CA VAL A 67 1.28 -6.47 -1.44
C VAL A 67 -0.06 -6.17 -0.77
N ASN A 68 -0.64 -5.00 -0.99
CA ASN A 68 -1.91 -4.59 -0.42
C ASN A 68 -3.13 -5.38 -0.98
N SER A 69 -2.98 -6.05 -2.12
CA SER A 69 -4.03 -6.92 -2.68
C SER A 69 -4.03 -8.34 -2.08
N LEU A 70 -2.96 -8.74 -1.40
CA LEU A 70 -2.79 -10.10 -0.87
C LEU A 70 -3.85 -10.54 0.15
N PRO A 71 -4.39 -9.67 1.05
CA PRO A 71 -5.45 -10.09 1.98
C PRO A 71 -6.67 -10.67 1.27
N VAL A 72 -7.08 -10.08 0.15
CA VAL A 72 -8.22 -10.55 -0.66
C VAL A 72 -7.92 -11.90 -1.28
N ILE A 73 -6.74 -12.08 -1.85
CA ILE A 73 -6.32 -13.35 -2.45
C ILE A 73 -6.24 -14.44 -1.38
N LYS A 74 -5.66 -14.12 -0.22
CA LYS A 74 -5.59 -15.04 0.92
C LYS A 74 -6.99 -15.46 1.41
N GLU A 75 -7.94 -14.52 1.49
CA GLU A 75 -9.32 -14.84 1.89
C GLU A 75 -9.98 -15.78 0.88
N LEU A 76 -9.89 -15.48 -0.42
CA LEU A 76 -10.45 -16.31 -1.49
C LEU A 76 -9.75 -17.66 -1.60
N SER A 77 -8.49 -17.77 -1.22
CA SER A 77 -7.74 -19.04 -1.26
C SER A 77 -8.25 -20.10 -0.29
N LYS A 78 -9.08 -19.71 0.69
CA LYS A 78 -9.74 -20.67 1.59
C LYS A 78 -10.71 -21.60 0.86
N THR A 79 -11.23 -21.15 -0.30
CA THR A 79 -12.24 -21.88 -1.07
C THR A 79 -11.87 -22.04 -2.54
N HIS A 80 -10.84 -21.34 -3.02
CA HIS A 80 -10.43 -21.34 -4.43
C HIS A 80 -8.93 -21.57 -4.55
N LYS A 81 -8.51 -22.17 -5.66
CA LYS A 81 -7.12 -22.19 -6.08
C LYS A 81 -6.79 -20.85 -6.75
N CYS A 82 -5.87 -20.07 -6.18
CA CYS A 82 -5.57 -18.71 -6.61
C CYS A 82 -4.25 -18.64 -7.37
N ARG A 83 -4.25 -18.00 -8.55
CA ARG A 83 -3.06 -17.66 -9.33
C ARG A 83 -2.97 -16.14 -9.52
N LEU A 84 -1.79 -15.57 -9.38
CA LEU A 84 -1.54 -14.14 -9.54
C LEU A 84 -0.68 -13.89 -10.77
N TYR A 85 -1.19 -13.14 -11.72
CA TYR A 85 -0.47 -12.63 -12.87
C TYR A 85 -0.12 -11.17 -12.67
N VAL A 86 1.16 -10.84 -12.86
CA VAL A 86 1.71 -9.50 -12.58
C VAL A 86 1.97 -8.76 -13.87
N GLY A 87 1.29 -7.65 -14.08
CA GLY A 87 1.54 -6.73 -15.19
C GLY A 87 2.79 -5.89 -14.93
N VAL A 88 3.71 -5.89 -15.89
CA VAL A 88 5.04 -5.27 -15.78
C VAL A 88 5.18 -4.18 -16.84
N ASP A 89 5.96 -3.15 -16.53
CA ASP A 89 6.28 -2.03 -17.41
C ASP A 89 5.05 -1.24 -17.92
N LYS A 90 3.95 -1.22 -17.14
CA LYS A 90 2.79 -0.38 -17.42
C LYS A 90 3.14 1.08 -17.16
N PRO A 91 3.00 1.99 -18.15
CA PRO A 91 3.33 3.40 -17.98
C PRO A 91 2.52 4.08 -16.86
N LEU A 92 3.10 5.06 -16.21
CA LEU A 92 2.40 5.97 -15.31
C LEU A 92 1.48 6.89 -16.13
N GLU A 93 0.20 6.93 -15.80
CA GLU A 93 -0.77 7.83 -16.45
C GLU A 93 -0.56 9.31 -16.07
N LYS A 94 0.02 9.56 -14.90
CA LYS A 94 0.28 10.91 -14.39
C LYS A 94 1.69 10.98 -13.83
N PHE A 95 2.36 12.11 -14.07
CA PHE A 95 3.63 12.41 -13.44
C PHE A 95 3.48 12.39 -11.91
N ARG A 96 4.41 11.73 -11.25
CA ARG A 96 4.51 11.70 -9.77
C ARG A 96 5.90 12.22 -9.37
N PRO A 97 5.98 13.31 -8.61
CA PRO A 97 7.25 13.79 -8.07
C PRO A 97 7.98 12.67 -7.31
N ASN A 98 9.31 12.69 -7.38
CA ASN A 98 10.17 11.71 -6.70
C ASN A 98 9.93 10.24 -7.10
N ASN A 99 9.38 10.00 -8.29
CA ASN A 99 9.25 8.64 -8.82
C ASN A 99 10.54 8.28 -9.58
N TYR A 100 11.09 7.09 -9.28
CA TYR A 100 12.34 6.64 -9.88
C TYR A 100 12.18 6.01 -11.28
N SER A 101 10.94 5.82 -11.72
CA SER A 101 10.63 5.14 -12.98
C SER A 101 9.39 5.74 -13.65
N PRO A 102 9.33 5.75 -15.00
CA PRO A 102 8.12 6.09 -15.74
C PRO A 102 7.06 4.98 -15.71
N TYR A 103 7.37 3.84 -15.10
CA TYR A 103 6.47 2.68 -15.01
C TYR A 103 5.97 2.47 -13.59
N LEU A 104 4.78 1.86 -13.46
CA LEU A 104 4.19 1.45 -12.18
C LEU A 104 5.04 0.38 -11.50
N LEU A 105 5.37 -0.69 -12.23
CA LEU A 105 6.24 -1.77 -11.80
C LEU A 105 7.28 -2.06 -12.90
N PRO A 106 8.49 -1.47 -12.82
CA PRO A 106 9.56 -1.76 -13.77
C PRO A 106 10.01 -3.23 -13.68
N THR A 107 10.53 -3.78 -14.77
CA THR A 107 11.05 -5.15 -14.83
C THR A 107 12.04 -5.47 -13.70
N HIS A 108 12.94 -4.55 -13.34
CA HIS A 108 13.87 -4.75 -12.22
C HIS A 108 13.11 -4.94 -10.89
N THR A 109 12.18 -4.03 -10.57
CA THR A 109 11.37 -4.10 -9.34
C THR A 109 10.48 -5.34 -9.30
N TYR A 110 9.94 -5.76 -10.46
CA TYR A 110 9.23 -7.04 -10.58
C TYR A 110 10.13 -8.21 -10.16
N LYS A 111 11.38 -8.29 -10.66
CA LYS A 111 12.32 -9.35 -10.28
C LYS A 111 12.59 -9.36 -8.78
N MET A 112 12.72 -8.20 -8.15
CA MET A 112 12.90 -8.07 -6.70
C MET A 112 11.66 -8.50 -5.91
N LEU A 113 10.44 -8.28 -6.43
CA LEU A 113 9.19 -8.59 -5.72
C LEU A 113 8.81 -10.08 -5.82
N MET A 114 9.16 -10.75 -6.90
CA MET A 114 8.73 -12.12 -7.20
C MET A 114 9.09 -13.14 -6.11
N PRO A 115 10.29 -13.13 -5.47
CA PRO A 115 10.60 -14.05 -4.38
C PRO A 115 9.61 -13.96 -3.21
N LEU A 116 9.20 -12.74 -2.83
CA LEU A 116 8.21 -12.53 -1.77
C LEU A 116 6.82 -13.07 -2.17
N LEU A 117 6.37 -12.80 -3.38
CA LEU A 117 5.03 -13.26 -3.82
C LEU A 117 4.99 -14.78 -3.96
N LYS A 118 6.05 -15.39 -4.52
CA LYS A 118 6.15 -16.85 -4.68
C LYS A 118 6.29 -17.61 -3.35
N SER A 119 6.75 -16.96 -2.30
CA SER A 119 6.83 -17.59 -0.97
C SER A 119 5.49 -17.71 -0.26
N GLN A 120 4.42 -17.07 -0.79
CA GLN A 120 3.10 -17.12 -0.16
C GLN A 120 2.38 -18.42 -0.52
N ASN A 121 2.16 -19.28 0.46
CA ASN A 121 1.61 -20.64 0.29
C ASN A 121 0.15 -20.69 -0.20
N TYR A 122 -0.58 -19.59 -0.09
CA TYR A 122 -1.97 -19.47 -0.61
C TYR A 122 -2.03 -19.08 -2.09
N LEU A 123 -0.90 -18.77 -2.72
CA LEU A 123 -0.78 -18.57 -4.16
C LEU A 123 -0.26 -19.87 -4.80
N SER A 124 -1.08 -20.52 -5.61
CA SER A 124 -0.66 -21.73 -6.33
C SER A 124 0.33 -21.44 -7.46
N GLU A 125 0.30 -20.22 -7.97
CA GLU A 125 1.18 -19.77 -9.04
C GLU A 125 1.30 -18.24 -9.02
N VAL A 126 2.50 -17.72 -9.31
CA VAL A 126 2.75 -16.31 -9.52
C VAL A 126 3.65 -16.13 -10.74
N GLU A 127 3.15 -15.43 -11.75
CA GLU A 127 3.85 -15.25 -13.02
C GLU A 127 3.69 -13.82 -13.58
N ARG A 128 4.53 -13.50 -14.57
CA ARG A 128 4.33 -12.32 -15.40
C ARG A 128 3.08 -12.51 -16.28
N PHE A 129 2.28 -11.46 -16.38
CA PHE A 129 1.16 -11.45 -17.31
C PHE A 129 1.63 -11.39 -18.76
N ASN A 130 1.20 -12.36 -19.56
CA ASN A 130 1.51 -12.50 -20.99
C ASN A 130 0.24 -12.84 -21.80
N GLY A 131 -0.93 -12.30 -21.38
CA GLY A 131 -2.19 -12.53 -22.09
C GLY A 131 -3.04 -13.69 -21.56
N GLN A 132 -2.75 -14.21 -20.36
CA GLN A 132 -3.55 -15.26 -19.73
C GLN A 132 -5.01 -14.79 -19.49
N SER A 133 -5.94 -15.74 -19.47
CA SER A 133 -7.33 -15.47 -19.11
C SER A 133 -7.43 -15.04 -17.65
N ILE A 134 -8.08 -13.91 -17.40
CA ILE A 134 -8.18 -13.29 -16.08
C ILE A 134 -9.62 -13.33 -15.58
N ASP A 135 -9.77 -13.68 -14.31
CA ASP A 135 -11.06 -13.67 -13.62
C ASP A 135 -11.29 -12.41 -12.83
N ILE A 136 -10.27 -11.95 -12.11
CA ILE A 136 -10.31 -10.76 -11.25
C ILE A 136 -9.18 -9.81 -11.64
N ASN A 137 -9.53 -8.71 -12.27
CA ASN A 137 -8.57 -7.66 -12.60
C ASN A 137 -8.59 -6.60 -11.50
N PHE A 138 -7.59 -6.61 -10.63
CA PHE A 138 -7.48 -5.61 -9.56
C PHE A 138 -7.23 -4.18 -10.06
N ASP A 139 -6.72 -4.00 -11.28
CA ASP A 139 -6.50 -2.66 -11.84
C ASP A 139 -7.79 -1.84 -11.99
N ILE A 140 -8.96 -2.48 -11.95
CA ILE A 140 -10.28 -1.84 -11.96
C ILE A 140 -10.42 -0.79 -10.84
N PHE A 141 -9.72 -0.93 -9.70
CA PHE A 141 -9.79 0.05 -8.62
C PHE A 141 -9.41 1.46 -9.07
N ARG A 142 -8.60 1.61 -10.13
CA ARG A 142 -8.22 2.93 -10.67
C ARG A 142 -9.35 3.65 -11.34
N ASN A 143 -10.41 2.93 -11.71
CA ASN A 143 -11.63 3.48 -12.29
C ASN A 143 -12.64 3.92 -11.21
N PHE A 144 -12.37 3.71 -9.93
CA PHE A 144 -13.27 4.14 -8.87
C PHE A 144 -13.42 5.66 -8.88
N PRO A 145 -14.65 6.18 -8.68
CA PRO A 145 -14.93 7.63 -8.70
C PRO A 145 -14.37 8.37 -7.47
N VAL A 146 -13.71 7.67 -6.58
CA VAL A 146 -13.07 8.19 -5.37
C VAL A 146 -11.56 8.24 -5.55
N SER A 147 -10.95 9.39 -5.36
CA SER A 147 -9.51 9.53 -5.44
C SER A 147 -8.89 9.33 -4.05
N LEU A 148 -8.25 8.19 -3.83
CA LEU A 148 -7.32 7.93 -2.71
C LEU A 148 -7.85 8.33 -1.31
N GLN A 149 -9.17 8.22 -1.09
CA GLN A 149 -9.81 8.58 0.19
C GLN A 149 -10.16 7.37 1.06
N PHE A 150 -10.06 6.16 0.48
CA PHE A 150 -10.20 4.93 1.23
C PHE A 150 -8.85 4.43 1.69
N ASP A 151 -8.86 3.61 2.75
CA ASP A 151 -7.75 2.73 3.05
C ASP A 151 -7.35 1.92 1.81
N ASN A 152 -6.07 1.92 1.50
CA ASN A 152 -5.54 1.31 0.28
C ASN A 152 -5.78 -0.22 0.18
N LEU A 153 -5.94 -0.93 1.29
CA LEU A 153 -6.33 -2.34 1.29
C LEU A 153 -7.78 -2.52 0.82
N ARG A 154 -8.67 -1.60 1.18
CA ARG A 154 -10.11 -1.72 0.91
C ARG A 154 -10.48 -1.56 -0.56
N TYR A 155 -9.63 -0.95 -1.39
CA TYR A 155 -9.88 -0.91 -2.83
C TYR A 155 -10.07 -2.31 -3.41
N TYR A 156 -9.24 -3.26 -2.99
CA TYR A 156 -9.29 -4.65 -3.46
C TYR A 156 -10.49 -5.40 -2.90
N PHE A 157 -10.92 -5.07 -1.66
CA PHE A 157 -12.16 -5.62 -1.09
C PHE A 157 -13.37 -5.20 -1.94
N HIS A 158 -13.43 -3.93 -2.35
CA HIS A 158 -14.51 -3.44 -3.19
C HIS A 158 -14.48 -4.04 -4.60
N VAL A 159 -13.30 -4.29 -5.18
CA VAL A 159 -13.19 -4.99 -6.47
C VAL A 159 -13.71 -6.41 -6.37
N ALA A 160 -13.30 -7.15 -5.36
CA ALA A 160 -13.70 -8.55 -5.17
C ALA A 160 -15.07 -8.69 -4.49
N GLY A 161 -15.66 -7.63 -3.95
CA GLY A 161 -16.94 -7.65 -3.22
C GLY A 161 -16.92 -8.53 -1.98
N ILE A 162 -15.77 -8.65 -1.32
CA ILE A 162 -15.58 -9.43 -0.10
C ILE A 162 -14.98 -8.59 1.01
N GLN A 163 -15.12 -9.06 2.25
CA GLN A 163 -14.39 -8.53 3.40
C GLN A 163 -13.26 -9.49 3.73
N ALA A 164 -12.01 -9.01 3.70
CA ALA A 164 -10.86 -9.80 4.13
C ALA A 164 -10.47 -9.46 5.58
N ASP A 165 -9.84 -10.41 6.26
CA ASP A 165 -9.25 -10.19 7.57
C ASP A 165 -7.98 -9.35 7.44
N VAL A 166 -8.02 -8.13 7.99
CA VAL A 166 -6.88 -7.20 8.01
C VAL A 166 -6.16 -7.17 9.36
N LEU A 167 -6.63 -7.91 10.35
CA LEU A 167 -6.03 -7.96 11.68
C LEU A 167 -4.97 -9.07 11.78
N SER A 168 -5.14 -10.14 11.03
CA SER A 168 -4.18 -11.25 10.96
C SER A 168 -3.11 -11.06 9.87
N PRO A 169 -1.91 -11.61 10.06
CA PRO A 169 -0.86 -11.56 9.05
C PRO A 169 -1.31 -12.17 7.72
N TYR A 170 -1.03 -11.49 6.62
CA TYR A 170 -1.26 -11.99 5.26
C TYR A 170 0.02 -12.16 4.44
N ILE A 171 1.16 -11.84 5.02
CA ILE A 171 2.49 -12.22 4.53
C ILE A 171 3.07 -13.26 5.50
N ASN A 172 3.58 -14.35 4.93
CA ASN A 172 4.23 -15.40 5.68
C ASN A 172 5.67 -15.58 5.18
N VAL A 173 6.64 -15.31 6.05
CA VAL A 173 8.07 -15.47 5.77
C VAL A 173 8.79 -15.93 7.04
N ASN A 174 9.97 -16.52 6.89
CA ASN A 174 10.84 -16.83 8.01
C ASN A 174 11.50 -15.57 8.57
N GLU A 175 12.06 -15.66 9.77
CA GLU A 175 12.93 -14.63 10.32
C GLU A 175 14.25 -14.54 9.53
N HIS A 176 14.86 -13.36 9.51
CA HIS A 176 16.21 -13.19 8.96
C HIS A 176 17.24 -13.78 9.90
N GLU A 177 18.26 -14.45 9.37
CA GLU A 177 19.25 -15.17 10.19
C GLU A 177 20.13 -14.25 11.04
N LYS A 178 20.60 -13.15 10.47
CA LYS A 178 21.63 -12.26 11.07
C LYS A 178 21.09 -10.95 11.62
N ILE A 179 20.06 -10.36 10.97
CA ILE A 179 19.52 -9.06 11.37
C ILE A 179 18.25 -9.30 12.19
N LYS A 180 18.39 -9.26 13.52
CA LYS A 180 17.29 -9.50 14.45
C LYS A 180 17.27 -8.43 15.53
N ASN A 181 16.09 -8.18 16.07
CA ASN A 181 15.87 -7.27 17.19
C ASN A 181 16.41 -5.83 16.97
N LYS A 182 16.37 -5.36 15.71
CA LYS A 182 16.75 -4.01 15.32
C LYS A 182 15.50 -3.13 15.15
N ILE A 183 15.66 -1.82 15.29
CA ILE A 183 14.66 -0.86 14.81
C ILE A 183 14.91 -0.69 13.31
N VAL A 184 13.97 -1.18 12.51
CA VAL A 184 14.07 -1.17 11.04
C VAL A 184 13.40 0.08 10.49
N ILE A 185 14.11 0.84 9.66
CA ILE A 185 13.64 2.08 9.06
C ILE A 185 13.60 1.94 7.54
N HIS A 186 12.45 2.32 6.93
CA HIS A 186 12.29 2.43 5.49
C HIS A 186 11.52 3.71 5.17
N ARG A 187 12.23 4.78 4.79
CA ARG A 187 11.67 6.09 4.53
C ARG A 187 12.03 6.58 3.14
N THR A 188 11.08 6.45 2.21
CA THR A 188 11.28 6.89 0.82
C THR A 188 11.15 8.41 0.68
N PHE A 189 11.65 8.99 -0.41
CA PHE A 189 11.47 10.42 -0.71
C PHE A 189 10.01 10.79 -1.00
N ARG A 190 9.20 9.83 -1.44
CA ARG A 190 7.77 10.06 -1.65
C ARG A 190 7.02 10.06 -0.32
N TYR A 191 5.93 10.81 -0.27
CA TYR A 191 4.99 10.80 0.86
C TYR A 191 5.63 11.11 2.22
N ARG A 192 6.65 11.98 2.23
CA ARG A 192 7.22 12.49 3.47
C ARG A 192 6.35 13.58 4.07
N ASN A 193 6.25 13.56 5.37
CA ASN A 193 5.69 14.66 6.14
C ASN A 193 6.82 15.62 6.51
N HIS A 194 6.74 16.88 6.03
CA HIS A 194 7.81 17.87 6.27
C HIS A 194 7.80 18.45 7.68
N LEU A 195 6.79 18.14 8.50
CA LEU A 195 6.74 18.53 9.91
C LEU A 195 7.57 17.60 10.80
N ILE A 196 8.13 16.52 10.21
CA ILE A 196 8.76 15.44 10.95
C ILE A 196 10.27 15.42 10.76
N ASN A 197 10.97 15.32 11.90
CA ASN A 197 12.40 15.17 11.99
C ASN A 197 12.75 13.81 12.64
N TYR A 198 13.65 13.08 12.02
CA TYR A 198 14.10 11.75 12.50
C TYR A 198 15.34 11.82 13.40
N LYS A 199 15.96 13.00 13.60
CA LYS A 199 17.19 13.18 14.36
C LYS A 199 17.15 12.61 15.78
N PHE A 200 15.98 12.65 16.44
CA PHE A 200 15.82 12.11 17.79
C PHE A 200 16.09 10.59 17.87
N LEU A 201 15.98 9.87 16.74
CA LEU A 201 16.23 8.43 16.70
C LEU A 201 17.69 8.07 17.00
N GLN A 202 18.65 9.01 16.88
CA GLN A 202 20.04 8.76 17.24
C GLN A 202 20.24 8.38 18.73
N LYS A 203 19.24 8.61 19.59
CA LYS A 203 19.26 8.16 20.99
C LYS A 203 19.01 6.66 21.16
N PHE A 204 18.49 5.98 20.13
CA PHE A 204 18.27 4.55 20.15
C PHE A 204 19.48 3.81 19.56
N ASN A 205 19.76 2.64 20.09
CA ASN A 205 20.73 1.73 19.52
C ASN A 205 20.10 0.82 18.49
N ASP A 206 20.92 0.16 17.68
CA ASP A 206 20.47 -0.89 16.78
C ASP A 206 19.52 -0.43 15.66
N LEU A 207 19.80 0.74 15.10
CA LEU A 207 19.05 1.30 13.97
C LEU A 207 19.58 0.74 12.65
N VAL A 208 18.70 0.18 11.84
CA VAL A 208 19.03 -0.31 10.50
C VAL A 208 18.07 0.30 9.47
N PHE A 209 18.62 0.87 8.42
CA PHE A 209 17.88 1.34 7.25
C PHE A 209 17.90 0.27 6.16
N ILE A 210 16.75 -0.02 5.60
CA ILE A 210 16.56 -0.85 4.42
C ILE A 210 15.88 -0.02 3.32
N GLY A 211 16.37 -0.11 2.08
CA GLY A 211 15.84 0.71 0.98
C GLY A 211 16.94 1.08 0.01
N VAL A 212 16.81 2.20 -0.68
CA VAL A 212 17.84 2.63 -1.63
C VAL A 212 18.90 3.51 -0.95
N MET A 213 20.14 3.38 -1.41
CA MET A 213 21.29 4.09 -0.85
C MET A 213 21.07 5.61 -0.72
N LYS A 214 20.47 6.23 -1.72
CA LYS A 214 20.20 7.67 -1.75
C LYS A 214 19.30 8.17 -0.59
N GLU A 215 18.33 7.34 -0.19
CA GLU A 215 17.41 7.64 0.91
C GLU A 215 18.08 7.40 2.27
N TYR A 216 18.97 6.40 2.34
CA TYR A 216 19.84 6.18 3.49
C TYR A 216 20.80 7.35 3.72
N GLU A 217 21.53 7.77 2.68
CA GLU A 217 22.49 8.89 2.76
C GLU A 217 21.82 10.18 3.21
N ASP A 218 20.57 10.41 2.79
CA ASP A 218 19.80 11.54 3.22
C ASP A 218 19.48 11.48 4.73
N LEU A 219 19.00 10.34 5.20
CA LEU A 219 18.63 10.14 6.60
C LEU A 219 19.86 10.04 7.52
N LYS A 220 20.98 9.53 7.01
CA LYS A 220 22.27 9.42 7.72
C LYS A 220 22.82 10.77 8.16
N LYS A 221 22.47 11.87 7.50
CA LYS A 221 22.83 13.23 7.89
C LYS A 221 22.28 13.61 9.25
N ASP A 222 21.11 13.06 9.60
CA ASP A 222 20.40 13.32 10.85
C ASP A 222 20.67 12.27 11.94
N ILE A 223 21.04 11.03 11.54
CA ILE A 223 21.17 9.87 12.45
C ILE A 223 22.54 9.21 12.26
N ASN A 224 23.52 9.63 13.04
CA ASN A 224 24.92 9.21 12.91
C ASN A 224 25.16 7.72 13.13
N ASN A 225 24.36 7.04 13.96
CA ASN A 225 24.46 5.62 14.29
C ASN A 225 23.58 4.70 13.42
N LEU A 226 22.98 5.24 12.33
CA LEU A 226 22.19 4.47 11.40
C LEU A 226 23.08 3.54 10.55
N GLN A 227 22.76 2.27 10.49
CA GLN A 227 23.39 1.28 9.63
C GLN A 227 22.57 1.09 8.36
N PHE A 228 23.22 0.78 7.25
CA PHE A 228 22.57 0.44 5.99
C PHE A 228 22.62 -1.06 5.74
N HIS A 229 21.53 -1.63 5.26
CA HIS A 229 21.49 -2.98 4.72
C HIS A 229 20.85 -2.97 3.32
N ASP A 230 21.63 -3.42 2.34
CA ASP A 230 21.17 -3.55 0.96
C ASP A 230 20.45 -4.90 0.79
N CYS A 231 19.14 -4.85 0.74
CA CYS A 231 18.33 -6.05 0.55
C CYS A 231 18.42 -6.55 -0.89
N LYS A 232 18.78 -7.81 -1.08
CA LYS A 232 18.84 -8.44 -2.42
C LYS A 232 17.47 -8.46 -3.13
N ASP A 233 16.38 -8.57 -2.36
CA ASP A 233 15.02 -8.62 -2.86
C ASP A 233 14.00 -8.29 -1.75
N HIS A 234 12.70 -8.24 -2.11
CA HIS A 234 11.63 -7.94 -1.14
C HIS A 234 11.34 -9.12 -0.17
N LEU A 235 11.78 -10.34 -0.48
CA LEU A 235 11.68 -11.46 0.46
C LEU A 235 12.66 -11.24 1.62
N GLU A 236 13.92 -10.91 1.34
CA GLU A 236 14.88 -10.57 2.38
C GLU A 236 14.45 -9.34 3.19
N MET A 237 13.93 -8.29 2.50
CA MET A 237 13.32 -7.13 3.17
C MET A 237 12.23 -7.57 4.15
N ALA A 238 11.34 -8.47 3.75
CA ALA A 238 10.26 -8.98 4.60
C ALA A 238 10.79 -9.80 5.78
N MET A 239 11.84 -10.62 5.59
CA MET A 239 12.49 -11.39 6.66
C MET A 239 13.13 -10.46 7.70
N ILE A 240 13.78 -9.38 7.26
CA ILE A 240 14.37 -8.36 8.17
C ILE A 240 13.27 -7.64 8.95
N ILE A 241 12.21 -7.22 8.28
CA ILE A 241 11.05 -6.57 8.92
C ILE A 241 10.40 -7.54 9.91
N LYS A 242 10.24 -8.82 9.57
CA LYS A 242 9.69 -9.85 10.45
C LYS A 242 10.51 -10.00 11.73
N SER A 243 11.83 -9.87 11.63
CA SER A 243 12.78 -10.02 12.75
C SER A 243 13.02 -8.73 13.52
N SER A 244 12.38 -7.63 13.12
CA SER A 244 12.57 -6.32 13.74
C SER A 244 12.01 -6.27 15.16
N ARG A 245 12.57 -5.40 15.98
CA ARG A 245 11.97 -4.97 17.25
C ARG A 245 10.70 -4.21 17.00
N PHE A 246 10.75 -3.25 16.09
CA PHE A 246 9.62 -2.58 15.43
C PHE A 246 10.09 -1.91 14.15
N PHE A 247 9.13 -1.61 13.29
CA PHE A 247 9.34 -0.97 12.00
C PHE A 247 8.90 0.49 12.02
N ILE A 248 9.65 1.38 11.35
CA ILE A 248 9.30 2.78 11.11
C ILE A 248 9.37 3.05 9.62
N GLY A 249 8.33 3.61 9.04
CA GLY A 249 8.36 3.98 7.63
C GLY A 249 7.24 4.94 7.22
N ASN A 250 7.34 5.41 5.99
CA ASN A 250 6.25 6.15 5.34
C ASN A 250 5.50 5.25 4.36
N SER A 251 4.47 5.78 3.69
CA SER A 251 3.66 5.01 2.74
C SER A 251 4.49 4.51 1.55
N SER A 252 4.92 3.26 1.63
CA SER A 252 5.84 2.60 0.70
C SER A 252 5.71 1.07 0.78
N VAL A 253 6.42 0.34 -0.08
CA VAL A 253 6.43 -1.13 -0.05
C VAL A 253 6.88 -1.70 1.30
N GLY A 254 7.84 -1.06 1.98
CA GLY A 254 8.28 -1.47 3.32
C GLY A 254 7.15 -1.42 4.35
N HIS A 255 6.34 -0.36 4.32
CA HIS A 255 5.16 -0.28 5.18
C HIS A 255 4.11 -1.33 4.81
N SER A 256 3.83 -1.55 3.53
CA SER A 256 2.88 -2.58 3.08
C SER A 256 3.32 -3.98 3.53
N ILE A 257 4.63 -4.27 3.52
CA ILE A 257 5.19 -5.53 4.03
C ILE A 257 5.03 -5.61 5.56
N ALA A 258 5.40 -4.56 6.30
CA ALA A 258 5.24 -4.51 7.75
C ALA A 258 3.78 -4.68 8.18
N GLU A 259 2.85 -4.05 7.44
CA GLU A 259 1.41 -4.22 7.59
C GLU A 259 0.98 -5.66 7.31
N GLY A 260 1.52 -6.29 6.28
CA GLY A 260 1.21 -7.69 5.96
C GLY A 260 1.76 -8.70 6.96
N LEU A 261 2.86 -8.40 7.62
CA LEU A 261 3.50 -9.23 8.64
C LEU A 261 2.91 -9.01 10.04
N LYS A 262 2.19 -7.90 10.28
CA LYS A 262 1.66 -7.50 11.59
C LYS A 262 2.73 -7.36 12.68
N VAL A 263 3.94 -6.97 12.29
CA VAL A 263 4.98 -6.58 13.26
C VAL A 263 4.62 -5.25 13.93
N PRO A 264 5.12 -4.95 15.14
CA PRO A 264 5.00 -3.63 15.74
C PRO A 264 5.52 -2.56 14.76
N ARG A 265 4.72 -1.54 14.46
CA ARG A 265 5.06 -0.59 13.39
C ARG A 265 4.50 0.79 13.60
N ILE A 266 5.22 1.76 13.04
CA ILE A 266 4.86 3.17 13.08
C ILE A 266 4.89 3.74 11.66
N LEU A 267 3.76 4.28 11.21
CA LEU A 267 3.60 4.91 9.90
C LEU A 267 3.74 6.43 10.00
N GLU A 268 4.70 7.01 9.27
CA GLU A 268 4.72 8.45 8.98
C GLU A 268 3.55 8.77 8.04
N ALA A 269 2.49 9.38 8.56
CA ALA A 269 1.33 9.79 7.80
C ALA A 269 1.67 10.99 6.91
N SER A 270 1.29 10.92 5.65
CA SER A 270 1.52 11.98 4.67
C SER A 270 0.21 12.63 4.24
N PRO A 271 0.14 13.98 4.17
CA PRO A 271 -1.01 14.67 3.61
C PRO A 271 -1.21 14.38 2.12
N ASP A 272 -0.13 14.01 1.41
CA ASP A 272 -0.16 13.72 -0.03
C ASP A 272 -0.72 12.33 -0.34
N PHE A 273 -0.76 11.45 0.66
CA PHE A 273 -1.30 10.10 0.52
C PHE A 273 -2.02 9.65 1.79
N PRO A 274 -3.25 10.12 2.03
CA PRO A 274 -4.00 9.85 3.25
C PRO A 274 -4.67 8.46 3.30
N ALA A 275 -4.33 7.54 2.38
CA ALA A 275 -5.01 6.26 2.21
C ALA A 275 -4.26 5.07 2.85
N ALA A 276 -3.20 5.29 3.59
CA ALA A 276 -2.47 4.23 4.30
C ALA A 276 -2.78 4.30 5.80
N TYR A 277 -3.28 3.18 6.34
CA TYR A 277 -3.62 3.03 7.75
C TYR A 277 -3.02 1.73 8.29
N PRO A 278 -2.34 1.74 9.43
CA PRO A 278 -1.90 0.52 10.10
C PRO A 278 -3.08 -0.14 10.87
N HIS A 279 -3.20 -1.47 10.82
CA HIS A 279 -4.29 -2.24 11.44
C HIS A 279 -3.77 -3.28 12.42
N GLY A 280 -4.46 -3.45 13.55
CA GLY A 280 -4.14 -4.44 14.57
C GLY A 280 -3.29 -3.89 15.71
N ASP A 281 -2.72 -4.79 16.51
CA ASP A 281 -1.96 -4.43 17.71
C ASP A 281 -0.62 -3.78 17.36
N ASP A 282 -0.18 -2.85 18.22
CA ASP A 282 1.08 -2.10 18.07
C ASP A 282 1.28 -1.49 16.67
N ALA A 283 0.19 -1.06 16.09
CA ALA A 283 0.07 -0.45 14.78
C ALA A 283 -0.30 1.02 14.94
N TYR A 284 0.67 1.91 14.80
CA TYR A 284 0.50 3.33 15.05
C TYR A 284 0.79 4.13 13.78
N ASP A 285 0.17 5.29 13.67
CA ASP A 285 0.56 6.34 12.75
C ASP A 285 0.84 7.64 13.49
N PHE A 286 1.57 8.53 12.86
CA PHE A 286 1.85 9.85 13.40
C PHE A 286 1.84 10.91 12.32
N TYR A 287 1.41 12.09 12.70
CA TYR A 287 1.45 13.29 11.87
C TYR A 287 2.27 14.41 12.51
N PHE A 288 2.44 14.41 13.84
CA PHE A 288 3.18 15.39 14.61
C PHE A 288 4.36 14.78 15.34
N GLN A 289 5.43 15.55 15.50
CA GLN A 289 6.70 15.11 16.07
C GLN A 289 6.57 14.46 17.45
N ASN A 290 5.80 15.07 18.37
CA ASN A 290 5.64 14.55 19.73
C ASN A 290 4.95 13.19 19.79
N HIS A 291 4.03 12.88 18.86
CA HIS A 291 3.42 11.57 18.74
C HIS A 291 4.44 10.53 18.29
N PHE A 292 5.23 10.88 17.28
CA PHE A 292 6.30 10.01 16.77
C PHE A 292 7.26 9.60 17.89
N GLU A 293 7.76 10.60 18.66
CA GLU A 293 8.70 10.36 19.76
C GLU A 293 8.09 9.49 20.87
N LYS A 294 6.84 9.73 21.24
CA LYS A 294 6.12 8.93 22.25
C LYS A 294 5.90 7.49 21.80
N GLN A 295 5.49 7.27 20.54
CA GLN A 295 5.25 5.94 20.00
C GLN A 295 6.55 5.15 19.89
N CYS A 296 7.65 5.77 19.44
CA CYS A 296 8.96 5.12 19.44
C CYS A 296 9.42 4.74 20.86
N ALA A 297 9.27 5.63 21.83
CA ALA A 297 9.62 5.36 23.22
C ALA A 297 8.77 4.22 23.81
N TYR A 298 7.48 4.19 23.49
CA TYR A 298 6.57 3.14 23.94
C TYR A 298 6.97 1.77 23.38
N LEU A 299 7.20 1.66 22.07
CA LEU A 299 7.57 0.39 21.44
C LEU A 299 8.97 -0.07 21.86
N GLU A 300 9.93 0.86 22.02
CA GLU A 300 11.25 0.51 22.55
C GLU A 300 11.15 -0.07 23.96
N ASN A 301 10.41 0.56 24.85
CA ASN A 301 10.23 0.06 26.22
C ASN A 301 9.52 -1.30 26.26
N LYS A 302 8.56 -1.53 25.35
CA LYS A 302 7.77 -2.78 25.29
C LYS A 302 8.58 -3.94 24.72
N TYR A 303 9.42 -3.70 23.71
CA TYR A 303 10.07 -4.75 22.92
C TYR A 303 11.58 -4.83 23.05
N LYS A 304 12.23 -3.89 23.74
CA LYS A 304 13.66 -4.01 24.05
C LYS A 304 13.87 -5.22 24.94
N LYS A 305 14.57 -6.22 24.40
CA LYS A 305 15.06 -7.35 25.20
C LYS A 305 16.25 -6.86 26.03
N ASN A 306 16.18 -7.06 27.34
CA ASN A 306 17.29 -6.83 28.25
C ASN A 306 18.47 -7.77 27.95
#